data_3a53dc945469c256e00c37860da1a2bd
#
_entry.id   3a53dc945469c256e00c37860da1a2bd
#
_cell.length_a   1.000
_cell.length_b   1.000
_cell.length_c   1.000
_cell.angle_alpha   90.00
_cell.angle_beta   90.00
_cell.angle_gamma   90.00
#
_symmetry.space_group_name_H-M   'P 1'
#
loop_
_entity.id
_entity.type
_entity.pdbx_description
1 polymer ?
#
loop_
_entity_poly.entity_id
_entity_poly.type
_entity_poly.pdbx_seq_one_letter_code
_entity_poly.pdbx_strand_id
1 'polypeptide(L)'
;CHFMAAWMNRKTSLFTHMGAEGANWIGMAPFVKEKHIFQNIGDGTFNHSGTLAIRAAVNANVNITYKILYNDAVAMTGGQPVDGMPTTEQITHQLYGEGVKKIAIVTDEVLKYKNFNNFAKGTRIHDRKELDKLQKQFRTIEGVTVIIYDQTCATEKRRRRKRGLLEDPNKRIFINHLVCEGCGDCSV
;
A
#
# COMPACT_ATOMS: atom_id res chain seq x y z
N CYS A 1 8.72 7.65 -4.24
CA CYS A 1 8.07 6.86 -5.33
C CYS A 1 6.71 7.45 -5.73
N HIS A 2 5.90 7.92 -4.78
CA HIS A 2 4.57 8.49 -5.09
C HIS A 2 4.66 9.72 -6.00
N PHE A 3 5.60 10.62 -5.73
CA PHE A 3 5.83 11.80 -6.57
C PHE A 3 6.15 11.44 -8.02
N MET A 4 6.92 10.39 -8.25
CA MET A 4 7.23 9.92 -9.60
C MET A 4 6.01 9.36 -10.34
N ALA A 5 5.01 8.84 -9.64
CA ALA A 5 3.80 8.30 -10.24
C ALA A 5 2.97 9.38 -10.99
N ALA A 6 3.13 10.67 -10.65
CA ALA A 6 2.51 11.77 -11.39
C ALA A 6 2.94 11.81 -12.87
N TRP A 7 4.18 11.44 -13.15
CA TRP A 7 4.78 11.47 -14.49
C TRP A 7 4.46 10.21 -15.31
N MET A 8 3.87 9.19 -14.68
CA MET A 8 3.61 7.90 -15.31
C MET A 8 2.25 7.79 -15.98
N ASN A 9 1.49 8.88 -16.11
CA ASN A 9 0.14 8.89 -16.68
C ASN A 9 -0.80 7.80 -16.10
N ARG A 10 -0.72 7.57 -14.79
CA ARG A 10 -1.52 6.57 -14.05
C ARG A 10 -2.72 7.18 -13.34
N LYS A 11 -3.25 8.31 -13.83
CA LYS A 11 -4.36 9.05 -13.20
C LYS A 11 -4.08 9.45 -11.75
N THR A 12 -2.82 9.72 -11.44
CA THR A 12 -2.43 10.31 -10.16
C THR A 12 -2.65 11.81 -10.25
N SER A 13 -3.62 12.32 -9.52
CA SER A 13 -4.09 13.71 -9.67
C SER A 13 -3.73 14.61 -8.50
N LEU A 14 -3.51 14.04 -7.31
CA LEU A 14 -3.35 14.82 -6.10
C LEU A 14 -2.15 14.34 -5.27
N PHE A 15 -1.41 15.31 -4.75
CA PHE A 15 -0.34 15.10 -3.80
C PHE A 15 -0.60 15.90 -2.54
N THR A 16 -0.30 15.29 -1.40
CA THR A 16 -0.24 15.96 -0.11
C THR A 16 1.14 15.74 0.49
N HIS A 17 1.49 16.48 1.50
CA HIS A 17 2.64 16.18 2.33
C HIS A 17 2.37 14.93 3.19
N MET A 18 3.45 14.31 3.64
CA MET A 18 3.41 13.08 4.45
C MET A 18 2.62 13.33 5.74
N GLY A 19 1.64 12.46 5.99
CA GLY A 19 0.72 12.56 7.13
C GLY A 19 -0.66 13.15 6.81
N ALA A 20 -0.83 13.74 5.61
CA ALA A 20 -2.11 14.29 5.14
C ALA A 20 -2.68 13.52 3.94
N GLU A 21 -2.24 12.29 3.72
CA GLU A 21 -2.69 11.47 2.61
C GLU A 21 -4.21 11.29 2.62
N GLY A 22 -4.85 11.71 1.54
CA GLY A 22 -6.31 11.65 1.37
C GLY A 22 -7.10 12.77 2.06
N ALA A 23 -6.46 13.65 2.84
CA ALA A 23 -7.16 14.76 3.50
C ALA A 23 -7.81 15.74 2.51
N ASN A 24 -7.18 15.99 1.38
CA ASN A 24 -7.77 16.82 0.30
C ASN A 24 -9.04 16.20 -0.29
N TRP A 25 -9.14 14.87 -0.33
CA TRP A 25 -10.36 14.18 -0.78
C TRP A 25 -11.55 14.46 0.12
N ILE A 26 -11.33 14.60 1.42
CA ILE A 26 -12.39 14.92 2.38
C ILE A 26 -13.12 16.21 1.99
N GLY A 27 -12.34 17.25 1.61
CA GLY A 27 -12.92 18.51 1.17
C GLY A 27 -13.48 18.48 -0.25
N MET A 28 -12.94 17.63 -1.12
CA MET A 28 -13.32 17.58 -2.54
C MET A 28 -14.51 16.68 -2.84
N ALA A 29 -14.65 15.57 -2.10
CA ALA A 29 -15.64 14.54 -2.40
C ALA A 29 -17.08 15.05 -2.63
N PRO A 30 -17.60 16.06 -1.89
CA PRO A 30 -18.94 16.58 -2.13
C PRO A 30 -19.08 17.33 -3.47
N PHE A 31 -17.99 17.82 -4.06
CA PHE A 31 -17.99 18.75 -5.20
C PHE A 31 -17.57 18.14 -6.53
N VAL A 32 -17.18 16.85 -6.54
CA VAL A 32 -16.68 16.16 -7.73
C VAL A 32 -17.59 15.01 -8.14
N LYS A 33 -17.48 14.56 -9.40
CA LYS A 33 -18.25 13.44 -9.94
C LYS A 33 -17.74 12.08 -9.47
N GLU A 34 -16.47 11.99 -9.17
CA GLU A 34 -15.82 10.80 -8.65
C GLU A 34 -16.46 10.39 -7.33
N LYS A 35 -16.81 9.13 -7.20
CA LYS A 35 -17.45 8.60 -5.99
C LYS A 35 -16.48 7.92 -5.04
N HIS A 36 -15.26 7.68 -5.48
CA HIS A 36 -14.26 6.93 -4.71
C HIS A 36 -12.85 7.22 -5.23
N ILE A 37 -11.87 7.28 -4.35
CA ILE A 37 -10.44 7.31 -4.70
C ILE A 37 -9.64 6.23 -3.98
N PHE A 38 -8.46 5.94 -4.54
CA PHE A 38 -7.42 5.15 -3.85
C PHE A 38 -6.30 6.08 -3.39
N GLN A 39 -5.87 5.93 -2.15
CA GLN A 39 -4.76 6.68 -1.58
C GLN A 39 -3.67 5.74 -1.08
N ASN A 40 -2.46 5.87 -1.61
CA ASN A 40 -1.31 5.16 -1.09
C ASN A 40 -0.71 5.92 0.09
N ILE A 41 -0.24 5.18 1.10
CA ILE A 41 0.45 5.70 2.27
C ILE A 41 1.58 4.74 2.65
N GLY A 42 2.77 5.26 2.93
CA GLY A 42 3.87 4.46 3.43
C GLY A 42 3.66 4.03 4.88
N ASP A 43 4.23 2.89 5.26
CA ASP A 43 4.16 2.37 6.62
C ASP A 43 4.77 3.32 7.66
N GLY A 44 5.93 3.89 7.38
CA GLY A 44 6.54 4.90 8.24
C GLY A 44 5.65 6.13 8.43
N THR A 45 5.04 6.64 7.34
CA THR A 45 4.09 7.76 7.41
C THR A 45 2.84 7.38 8.18
N PHE A 46 2.30 6.18 7.97
CA PHE A 46 1.17 5.67 8.75
C PHE A 46 1.49 5.68 10.25
N ASN A 47 2.69 5.17 10.62
CA ASN A 47 3.09 5.08 12.02
C ASN A 47 3.25 6.46 12.69
N HIS A 48 3.87 7.44 12.02
CA HIS A 48 4.14 8.73 12.70
C HIS A 48 2.96 9.72 12.64
N SER A 49 2.12 9.73 11.58
CA SER A 49 1.07 10.76 11.46
C SER A 49 -0.12 10.40 10.56
N GLY A 50 0.03 9.45 9.63
CA GLY A 50 -0.98 9.14 8.63
C GLY A 50 -2.29 8.55 9.19
N THR A 51 -2.27 8.01 10.40
CA THR A 51 -3.48 7.55 11.12
C THR A 51 -4.47 8.69 11.33
N LEU A 52 -4.00 9.92 11.51
CA LEU A 52 -4.87 11.10 11.68
C LEU A 52 -5.68 11.40 10.41
N ALA A 53 -5.08 11.24 9.23
CA ALA A 53 -5.78 11.42 7.96
C ALA A 53 -6.86 10.34 7.76
N ILE A 54 -6.57 9.08 8.14
CA ILE A 54 -7.55 7.98 8.09
C ILE A 54 -8.71 8.26 9.04
N ARG A 55 -8.44 8.65 10.29
CA ARG A 55 -9.45 9.05 11.27
C ARG A 55 -10.33 10.18 10.75
N ALA A 56 -9.75 11.22 10.16
CA ALA A 56 -10.49 12.32 9.57
C ALA A 56 -11.40 11.85 8.42
N ALA A 57 -10.91 10.95 7.55
CA ALA A 57 -11.70 10.38 6.46
C ALA A 57 -12.88 9.53 6.98
N VAL A 58 -12.68 8.74 8.06
CA VAL A 58 -13.74 7.96 8.71
C VAL A 58 -14.80 8.90 9.28
N ASN A 59 -14.40 9.94 10.01
CA ASN A 59 -15.33 10.89 10.61
C ASN A 59 -16.14 11.67 9.56
N ALA A 60 -15.51 11.97 8.40
CA ALA A 60 -16.17 12.62 7.28
C ALA A 60 -17.04 11.67 6.43
N ASN A 61 -16.98 10.36 6.71
CA ASN A 61 -17.69 9.30 5.99
C ASN A 61 -17.50 9.35 4.47
N VAL A 62 -16.28 9.67 4.00
CA VAL A 62 -15.97 9.72 2.56
C VAL A 62 -15.59 8.34 2.03
N ASN A 63 -15.86 8.09 0.75
CA ASN A 63 -15.51 6.83 0.10
C ASN A 63 -14.06 6.86 -0.37
N ILE A 64 -13.21 6.15 0.33
CA ILE A 64 -11.77 6.07 0.04
C ILE A 64 -11.21 4.71 0.43
N THR A 65 -10.32 4.19 -0.40
CA THR A 65 -9.50 3.03 -0.04
C THR A 65 -8.06 3.46 0.18
N TYR A 66 -7.59 3.39 1.40
CA TYR A 66 -6.17 3.53 1.69
C TYR A 66 -5.42 2.24 1.37
N LYS A 67 -4.24 2.39 0.76
CA LYS A 67 -3.29 1.28 0.60
C LYS A 67 -2.05 1.59 1.43
N ILE A 68 -1.90 0.91 2.57
CA ILE A 68 -0.73 1.02 3.42
C ILE A 68 0.35 0.13 2.81
N LEU A 69 1.42 0.74 2.33
CA LEU A 69 2.55 0.05 1.73
C LEU A 69 3.50 -0.39 2.84
N TYR A 70 3.21 -1.55 3.42
CA TYR A 70 3.99 -2.12 4.51
C TYR A 70 5.21 -2.84 3.96
N ASN A 71 6.38 -2.24 4.13
CA ASN A 71 7.63 -2.74 3.55
C ASN A 71 8.75 -2.99 4.57
N ASP A 72 8.47 -2.90 5.85
CA ASP A 72 9.32 -3.17 7.02
C ASP A 72 10.64 -2.37 7.06
N ALA A 73 10.74 -1.27 6.31
CA ALA A 73 11.95 -0.46 6.28
C ALA A 73 11.68 0.96 5.78
N VAL A 74 12.52 1.92 6.18
CA VAL A 74 12.56 3.26 5.57
C VAL A 74 13.30 3.16 4.23
N ALA A 75 12.58 2.70 3.20
CA ALA A 75 13.18 2.33 1.92
C ALA A 75 13.84 3.50 1.17
N MET A 76 13.31 4.73 1.31
CA MET A 76 13.83 5.91 0.61
C MET A 76 15.22 6.35 1.09
N THR A 77 15.52 6.17 2.36
CA THR A 77 16.74 6.73 2.99
C THR A 77 17.83 5.69 3.25
N GLY A 78 17.67 4.45 2.81
CA GLY A 78 18.71 3.43 2.90
C GLY A 78 18.28 2.11 3.52
N GLY A 79 17.01 1.93 3.86
CA GLY A 79 16.49 0.68 4.40
C GLY A 79 16.74 0.54 5.90
N GLN A 80 16.71 1.65 6.63
CA GLN A 80 16.75 1.62 8.09
C GLN A 80 15.47 0.98 8.64
N PRO A 81 15.55 0.25 9.77
CA PRO A 81 14.35 -0.17 10.48
C PRO A 81 13.55 1.06 10.96
N VAL A 82 12.24 0.92 11.04
CA VAL A 82 11.37 1.93 11.66
C VAL A 82 11.24 1.61 13.14
N ASP A 83 11.67 2.53 13.99
CA ASP A 83 11.54 2.35 15.44
C ASP A 83 10.08 2.31 15.85
N GLY A 84 9.71 1.32 16.66
CA GLY A 84 8.35 1.17 17.16
C GLY A 84 7.31 0.87 16.07
N MET A 85 7.71 0.33 14.92
CA MET A 85 6.79 -0.03 13.84
C MET A 85 5.78 -1.08 14.33
N PRO A 86 4.48 -0.79 14.25
CA PRO A 86 3.47 -1.78 14.61
C PRO A 86 3.46 -2.94 13.60
N THR A 87 3.18 -4.14 14.08
CA THR A 87 2.98 -5.30 13.22
C THR A 87 1.71 -5.15 12.38
N THR A 88 1.57 -5.96 11.33
CA THR A 88 0.35 -5.96 10.50
C THR A 88 -0.90 -6.28 11.33
N GLU A 89 -0.78 -7.16 12.33
CA GLU A 89 -1.85 -7.49 13.27
C GLU A 89 -2.28 -6.25 14.07
N GLN A 90 -1.31 -5.56 14.68
CA GLN A 90 -1.57 -4.33 15.45
C GLN A 90 -2.21 -3.23 14.57
N ILE A 91 -1.73 -3.06 13.34
CA ILE A 91 -2.30 -2.12 12.38
C ILE A 91 -3.78 -2.45 12.11
N THR A 92 -4.14 -3.74 11.94
CA THR A 92 -5.55 -4.09 11.71
C THR A 92 -6.44 -3.74 12.90
N HIS A 93 -5.96 -3.91 14.13
CA HIS A 93 -6.70 -3.53 15.34
C HIS A 93 -6.84 -2.01 15.48
N GLN A 94 -5.79 -1.25 15.19
CA GLN A 94 -5.85 0.21 15.16
C GLN A 94 -6.92 0.70 14.16
N LEU A 95 -6.87 0.20 12.93
CA LEU A 95 -7.82 0.56 11.87
C LEU A 95 -9.25 0.15 12.21
N TYR A 96 -9.43 -1.01 12.82
CA TYR A 96 -10.73 -1.46 13.30
C TYR A 96 -11.27 -0.55 14.38
N GLY A 97 -10.45 -0.14 15.34
CA GLY A 97 -10.78 0.81 16.40
C GLY A 97 -11.12 2.21 15.86
N GLU A 98 -10.51 2.64 14.75
CA GLU A 98 -10.86 3.89 14.06
C GLU A 98 -12.19 3.83 13.30
N GLY A 99 -12.79 2.64 13.14
CA GLY A 99 -14.08 2.48 12.45
C GLY A 99 -13.97 2.24 10.94
N VAL A 100 -12.82 1.79 10.44
CA VAL A 100 -12.64 1.38 9.05
C VAL A 100 -13.59 0.24 8.70
N LYS A 101 -14.34 0.38 7.61
CA LYS A 101 -15.42 -0.55 7.21
C LYS A 101 -14.92 -1.93 6.77
N LYS A 102 -13.80 -1.98 6.08
CA LYS A 102 -13.21 -3.23 5.59
C LYS A 102 -11.70 -3.15 5.58
N ILE A 103 -11.05 -4.21 6.07
CA ILE A 103 -9.59 -4.33 6.10
C ILE A 103 -9.20 -5.62 5.39
N ALA A 104 -8.19 -5.57 4.55
CA ALA A 104 -7.56 -6.73 3.95
C ALA A 104 -6.04 -6.60 3.96
N ILE A 105 -5.36 -7.73 4.05
CA ILE A 105 -3.91 -7.82 3.86
C ILE A 105 -3.67 -8.48 2.51
N VAL A 106 -2.77 -7.91 1.73
CA VAL A 106 -2.32 -8.46 0.45
C VAL A 106 -0.81 -8.67 0.52
N THR A 107 -0.35 -9.87 0.22
CA THR A 107 1.06 -10.23 0.33
C THR A 107 1.50 -11.20 -0.75
N ASP A 108 2.78 -11.27 -1.05
CA ASP A 108 3.39 -12.30 -1.90
C ASP A 108 3.74 -13.58 -1.11
N GLU A 109 3.63 -13.56 0.23
CA GLU A 109 3.96 -14.67 1.13
C GLU A 109 2.81 -14.97 2.10
N VAL A 110 1.67 -15.44 1.58
CA VAL A 110 0.46 -15.73 2.41
C VAL A 110 0.75 -16.66 3.59
N LEU A 111 1.65 -17.64 3.39
CA LEU A 111 1.99 -18.64 4.41
C LEU A 111 2.76 -18.08 5.61
N LYS A 112 3.29 -16.85 5.55
CA LYS A 112 3.93 -16.22 6.71
C LYS A 112 2.94 -15.96 7.84
N TYR A 113 1.66 -15.81 7.51
CA TYR A 113 0.57 -15.59 8.45
C TYR A 113 -0.06 -16.89 8.89
N LYS A 114 0.53 -17.52 9.91
CA LYS A 114 0.09 -18.85 10.40
C LYS A 114 -1.14 -18.78 11.30
N ASN A 115 -1.36 -17.67 12.00
CA ASN A 115 -2.43 -17.52 12.97
C ASN A 115 -3.37 -16.37 12.62
N PHE A 116 -4.49 -16.69 12.00
CA PHE A 116 -5.49 -15.71 11.57
C PHE A 116 -6.28 -15.07 12.74
N ASN A 117 -6.21 -15.63 13.93
CA ASN A 117 -6.94 -15.15 15.10
C ASN A 117 -6.32 -13.86 15.68
N ASN A 118 -5.10 -13.54 15.30
CA ASN A 118 -4.39 -12.35 15.82
C ASN A 118 -4.80 -11.05 15.10
N PHE A 119 -5.64 -11.13 14.06
CA PHE A 119 -6.09 -9.98 13.30
C PHE A 119 -7.43 -9.45 13.78
N ALA A 120 -7.69 -8.17 13.53
CA ALA A 120 -9.00 -7.59 13.80
C ALA A 120 -10.11 -8.34 13.05
N LYS A 121 -11.28 -8.38 13.68
CA LYS A 121 -12.45 -9.10 13.16
C LYS A 121 -12.79 -8.72 11.73
N GLY A 122 -12.94 -9.72 10.87
CA GLY A 122 -13.32 -9.52 9.48
C GLY A 122 -12.14 -9.19 8.52
N THR A 123 -10.90 -9.11 9.05
CA THR A 123 -9.70 -9.03 8.21
C THR A 123 -9.50 -10.32 7.43
N ARG A 124 -9.12 -10.20 6.14
CA ARG A 124 -8.77 -11.34 5.29
C ARG A 124 -7.41 -11.13 4.67
N ILE A 125 -6.70 -12.24 4.44
CA ILE A 125 -5.39 -12.25 3.81
C ILE A 125 -5.54 -12.80 2.40
N HIS A 126 -4.92 -12.13 1.44
CA HIS A 126 -5.00 -12.42 0.01
C HIS A 126 -3.61 -12.51 -0.61
N ASP A 127 -3.46 -13.38 -1.60
CA ASP A 127 -2.29 -13.36 -2.48
C ASP A 127 -2.27 -12.05 -3.29
N ARG A 128 -1.09 -11.53 -3.57
CA ARG A 128 -0.95 -10.27 -4.34
C ARG A 128 -1.57 -10.33 -5.74
N LYS A 129 -1.73 -11.52 -6.33
CA LYS A 129 -2.42 -11.72 -7.61
C LYS A 129 -3.89 -11.32 -7.57
N GLU A 130 -4.48 -11.32 -6.37
CA GLU A 130 -5.87 -10.92 -6.17
C GLU A 130 -6.06 -9.41 -5.98
N LEU A 131 -4.97 -8.62 -5.95
CA LEU A 131 -5.01 -7.19 -5.63
C LEU A 131 -6.01 -6.43 -6.53
N ASP A 132 -6.01 -6.65 -7.84
CA ASP A 132 -6.92 -5.97 -8.76
C ASP A 132 -8.39 -6.29 -8.46
N LYS A 133 -8.70 -7.57 -8.24
CA LYS A 133 -10.05 -8.01 -7.86
C LYS A 133 -10.50 -7.38 -6.54
N LEU A 134 -9.60 -7.35 -5.56
CA LEU A 134 -9.87 -6.77 -4.25
C LEU A 134 -10.11 -5.25 -4.33
N GLN A 135 -9.32 -4.53 -5.11
CA GLN A 135 -9.52 -3.10 -5.35
C GLN A 135 -10.88 -2.82 -5.99
N LYS A 136 -11.28 -3.61 -6.99
CA LYS A 136 -12.60 -3.50 -7.61
C LYS A 136 -13.74 -3.71 -6.60
N GLN A 137 -13.59 -4.65 -5.67
CA GLN A 137 -14.56 -4.88 -4.60
C GLN A 137 -14.57 -3.72 -3.58
N PHE A 138 -13.41 -3.26 -3.13
CA PHE A 138 -13.33 -2.20 -2.12
C PHE A 138 -13.87 -0.87 -2.63
N ARG A 139 -13.72 -0.60 -3.92
CA ARG A 139 -14.27 0.60 -4.55
C ARG A 139 -15.79 0.71 -4.48
N THR A 140 -16.51 -0.39 -4.27
CA THR A 140 -17.98 -0.41 -4.16
C THR A 140 -18.49 -0.33 -2.72
N ILE A 141 -17.58 -0.31 -1.74
CA ILE A 141 -17.95 -0.22 -0.32
C ILE A 141 -18.01 1.25 0.07
N GLU A 142 -19.13 1.66 0.67
CA GLU A 142 -19.29 3.00 1.20
C GLU A 142 -18.44 3.21 2.47
N GLY A 143 -17.81 4.37 2.56
CA GLY A 143 -16.93 4.75 3.65
C GLY A 143 -15.47 4.39 3.40
N VAL A 144 -14.70 4.33 4.49
CA VAL A 144 -13.26 4.09 4.45
C VAL A 144 -12.94 2.61 4.49
N THR A 145 -12.14 2.16 3.54
CA THR A 145 -11.58 0.80 3.51
C THR A 145 -10.05 0.85 3.45
N VAL A 146 -9.39 -0.21 3.90
CA VAL A 146 -7.91 -0.27 3.92
C VAL A 146 -7.39 -1.59 3.38
N ILE A 147 -6.41 -1.51 2.50
CA ILE A 147 -5.58 -2.63 2.05
C ILE A 147 -4.19 -2.44 2.66
N ILE A 148 -3.74 -3.35 3.49
CA ILE A 148 -2.35 -3.42 3.93
C ILE A 148 -1.60 -4.24 2.90
N TYR A 149 -0.74 -3.59 2.11
CA TYR A 149 0.06 -4.26 1.09
C TYR A 149 1.42 -4.60 1.69
N ASP A 150 1.55 -5.84 2.15
CA ASP A 150 2.71 -6.33 2.85
C ASP A 150 3.68 -7.00 1.87
N GLN A 151 4.65 -6.24 1.46
CA GLN A 151 5.72 -6.70 0.58
C GLN A 151 6.95 -5.80 0.73
N THR A 152 8.10 -6.41 0.98
CA THR A 152 9.37 -5.67 1.00
C THR A 152 9.61 -4.93 -0.32
N CYS A 153 9.99 -3.67 -0.22
CA CYS A 153 10.31 -2.82 -1.36
C CYS A 153 11.36 -3.47 -2.29
N ALA A 154 11.19 -3.35 -3.60
CA ALA A 154 12.11 -3.94 -4.58
C ALA A 154 13.57 -3.45 -4.40
N THR A 155 13.74 -2.16 -4.08
CA THR A 155 15.06 -1.58 -3.79
C THR A 155 15.67 -2.19 -2.54
N GLU A 156 14.87 -2.42 -1.50
CA GLU A 156 15.32 -3.05 -0.28
C GLU A 156 15.64 -4.54 -0.49
N LYS A 157 14.83 -5.28 -1.24
CA LYS A 157 15.16 -6.66 -1.67
C LYS A 157 16.53 -6.71 -2.36
N ARG A 158 16.83 -5.74 -3.25
CA ARG A 158 18.14 -5.63 -3.92
C ARG A 158 19.27 -5.35 -2.92
N ARG A 159 19.07 -4.46 -1.94
CA ARG A 159 20.07 -4.18 -0.88
C ARG A 159 20.35 -5.41 -0.03
N ARG A 160 19.29 -6.11 0.39
CA ARG A 160 19.41 -7.35 1.20
C ARG A 160 20.16 -8.43 0.45
N ARG A 161 19.90 -8.61 -0.85
CA ARG A 161 20.66 -9.55 -1.70
C ARG A 161 22.14 -9.20 -1.77
N LYS A 162 22.47 -7.93 -2.00
CA LYS A 162 23.87 -7.47 -2.00
C LYS A 162 24.61 -7.71 -0.68
N ARG A 163 23.86 -7.76 0.44
CA ARG A 163 24.40 -8.03 1.78
C ARG A 163 24.34 -9.51 2.18
N GLY A 164 23.90 -10.40 1.29
CA GLY A 164 23.73 -11.82 1.60
C GLY A 164 22.57 -12.15 2.56
N LEU A 165 21.67 -11.18 2.81
CA LEU A 165 20.52 -11.31 3.72
C LEU A 165 19.25 -11.83 3.03
N LEU A 166 19.27 -11.98 1.72
CA LEU A 166 18.16 -12.50 0.92
C LEU A 166 18.72 -13.27 -0.27
N GLU A 167 18.16 -14.42 -0.55
CA GLU A 167 18.55 -15.24 -1.70
C GLU A 167 18.18 -14.55 -3.03
N ASP A 168 19.00 -14.80 -4.05
CA ASP A 168 18.70 -14.37 -5.40
C ASP A 168 17.55 -15.21 -5.98
N PRO A 169 16.67 -14.60 -6.79
CA PRO A 169 15.57 -15.34 -7.41
C PRO A 169 16.12 -16.37 -8.42
N ASN A 170 15.52 -17.56 -8.44
CA ASN A 170 15.90 -18.64 -9.37
C ASN A 170 15.66 -18.28 -10.83
N LYS A 171 14.86 -17.25 -11.12
CA LYS A 171 14.55 -16.77 -12.48
C LYS A 171 14.80 -15.28 -12.56
N ARG A 172 15.40 -14.85 -13.67
CA ARG A 172 15.60 -13.44 -14.02
C ARG A 172 14.96 -13.15 -15.37
N ILE A 173 14.45 -11.94 -15.54
CA ILE A 173 14.08 -11.43 -16.84
C ILE A 173 15.40 -11.16 -17.60
N PHE A 174 15.51 -11.68 -18.80
CA PHE A 174 16.61 -11.45 -19.69
C PHE A 174 16.08 -10.81 -20.98
N ILE A 175 16.65 -9.68 -21.37
CA ILE A 175 16.35 -9.02 -22.64
C ILE A 175 17.48 -9.35 -23.61
N ASN A 176 17.16 -10.08 -24.68
CA ASN A 176 18.14 -10.35 -25.71
C ASN A 176 18.35 -9.11 -26.58
N HIS A 177 19.52 -8.49 -26.45
CA HIS A 177 19.87 -7.28 -27.19
C HIS A 177 19.90 -7.47 -28.70
N LEU A 178 20.10 -8.70 -29.20
CA LEU A 178 20.15 -8.99 -30.64
C LEU A 178 18.75 -8.95 -31.30
N VAL A 179 17.67 -9.06 -30.52
CA VAL A 179 16.30 -9.04 -31.03
C VAL A 179 15.47 -7.92 -30.39
N CYS A 180 16.06 -7.10 -29.55
CA CYS A 180 15.38 -6.01 -28.88
C CYS A 180 15.19 -4.83 -29.84
N GLU A 181 13.94 -4.48 -30.13
CA GLU A 181 13.58 -3.35 -31.01
C GLU A 181 13.47 -2.02 -30.24
N GLY A 182 13.69 -2.01 -28.92
CA GLY A 182 13.64 -0.81 -28.10
C GLY A 182 12.23 -0.22 -27.91
N CYS A 183 11.16 -1.01 -28.10
CA CYS A 183 9.77 -0.54 -27.97
C CYS A 183 9.40 -0.09 -26.56
N GLY A 184 10.14 -0.49 -25.53
CA GLY A 184 9.89 -0.12 -24.15
C GLY A 184 8.82 -0.96 -23.41
N ASP A 185 8.12 -1.88 -24.06
CA ASP A 185 7.03 -2.66 -23.49
C ASP A 185 7.44 -3.50 -22.27
N CYS A 186 8.72 -3.87 -22.16
CA CYS A 186 9.24 -4.59 -21.00
C CYS A 186 9.38 -3.73 -19.74
N SER A 187 9.21 -2.41 -19.85
CA SER A 187 9.31 -1.45 -18.74
C SER A 187 7.95 -0.97 -18.21
N VAL A 188 6.87 -1.45 -18.78
CA VAL A 188 5.49 -1.02 -18.45
C VAL A 188 4.89 -1.83 -17.29
#